data_d5291c56c2a0e8f0b56d0a08133de558
#
_entry.id   d5291c56c2a0e8f0b56d0a08133de558
#
_cell.length_a   1.000
_cell.length_b   1.000
_cell.length_c   1.000
_cell.angle_alpha   90.00
_cell.angle_beta   90.00
_cell.angle_gamma   90.00
#
_symmetry.space_group_name_H-M   'P 1'
#
loop_
_entity.id
_entity.type
_entity.pdbx_description
1 polymer ?
#
loop_
_entity_poly.entity_id
_entity_poly.type
_entity_poly.pdbx_seq_one_letter_code
_entity_poly.pdbx_strand_id
1 'polypeptide(L)'
;MNQGRIVQVLGDLANLALRWGLPIQGLVRATIFRQFCGGESLNQCTSTIEELASSSTGSIPDYSVEGQDSEEAMDRCLQTLLEGLAFTARNPHTPLFVFKVSGLVSSAALHQLAEGHPLNTQIQEQARLGRERVNTLLQKAHDLQCPIMVDAEESWIQDPIDDWTMEAMSRYNKDKPIVINTLQMYRWDRLDYLKRALQQADEEGFVPAFKVVRGAYMEKERDRARSMAYTDPIQPTKAATDRDFNEATLLLLQHPKAFLCLGTHNRPSCVLASARMNELGWSPDNPRILYAQLLGMSDRLTGELADAGYRVAKYLPYGPVKEVLPYLLRRAKENSSAAGEISREYAQLLLEQKRRRNLNAASRTNSADA
;
A
#
# COMPACT_ATOMS: atom_id res chain seq x y z
N MET A 1 -7.63 -14.24 -26.57
CA MET A 1 -7.65 -14.78 -25.17
C MET A 1 -7.20 -13.67 -24.22
N ASN A 2 -7.96 -13.42 -23.18
CA ASN A 2 -7.73 -12.26 -22.29
C ASN A 2 -6.46 -12.48 -21.47
N GLN A 3 -5.44 -11.62 -21.59
CA GLN A 3 -4.14 -11.74 -20.89
C GLN A 3 -4.32 -11.90 -19.36
N GLY A 4 -5.34 -11.28 -18.77
CA GLY A 4 -5.66 -11.44 -17.36
C GLY A 4 -6.05 -12.86 -16.94
N ARG A 5 -6.74 -13.63 -17.80
CA ARG A 5 -7.06 -15.05 -17.52
C ARG A 5 -5.83 -15.95 -17.57
N ILE A 6 -4.89 -15.65 -18.46
CA ILE A 6 -3.63 -16.41 -18.56
C ILE A 6 -2.79 -16.18 -17.30
N VAL A 7 -2.69 -14.95 -16.82
CA VAL A 7 -1.95 -14.62 -15.57
C VAL A 7 -2.63 -15.29 -14.36
N GLN A 8 -3.97 -15.34 -14.33
CA GLN A 8 -4.70 -16.01 -13.24
C GLN A 8 -4.45 -17.53 -13.26
N VAL A 9 -4.56 -18.19 -14.40
CA VAL A 9 -4.31 -19.64 -14.54
C VAL A 9 -2.84 -19.96 -14.22
N LEU A 10 -1.88 -19.16 -14.68
CA LEU A 10 -0.48 -19.33 -14.35
C LEU A 10 -0.20 -19.09 -12.85
N GLY A 11 -0.91 -18.14 -12.24
CA GLY A 11 -0.84 -17.89 -10.80
C GLY A 11 -1.39 -19.04 -9.96
N ASP A 12 -2.53 -19.60 -10.34
CA ASP A 12 -3.14 -20.75 -9.67
C ASP A 12 -2.25 -22.00 -9.83
N LEU A 13 -1.68 -22.20 -11.01
CA LEU A 13 -0.71 -23.28 -11.27
C LEU A 13 0.59 -23.08 -10.46
N ALA A 14 1.09 -21.85 -10.33
CA ALA A 14 2.27 -21.53 -9.51
C ALA A 14 2.00 -21.78 -8.01
N ASN A 15 0.82 -21.37 -7.50
CA ASN A 15 0.40 -21.68 -6.14
C ASN A 15 0.31 -23.18 -5.88
N LEU A 16 -0.30 -23.93 -6.81
CA LEU A 16 -0.44 -25.38 -6.72
C LEU A 16 0.94 -26.05 -6.77
N ALA A 17 1.80 -25.62 -7.68
CA ALA A 17 3.16 -26.16 -7.83
C ALA A 17 4.01 -25.92 -6.58
N LEU A 18 3.91 -24.75 -5.93
CA LEU A 18 4.61 -24.46 -4.68
C LEU A 18 4.04 -25.26 -3.50
N ARG A 19 2.71 -25.46 -3.46
CA ARG A 19 2.08 -26.34 -2.46
C ARG A 19 2.55 -27.79 -2.58
N TRP A 20 2.80 -28.24 -3.78
CA TRP A 20 3.32 -29.60 -4.07
C TRP A 20 4.85 -29.70 -4.00
N GLY A 21 5.54 -28.60 -3.59
CA GLY A 21 6.99 -28.60 -3.43
C GLY A 21 7.77 -28.64 -4.75
N LEU A 22 7.13 -28.32 -5.88
CA LEU A 22 7.82 -28.26 -7.16
C LEU A 22 8.84 -27.11 -7.17
N PRO A 23 10.03 -27.28 -7.77
CA PRO A 23 11.14 -26.31 -7.70
C PRO A 23 10.94 -25.12 -8.65
N ILE A 24 9.78 -24.43 -8.56
CA ILE A 24 9.49 -23.23 -9.37
C ILE A 24 9.95 -21.94 -8.70
N GLN A 25 10.43 -22.00 -7.45
CA GLN A 25 10.88 -20.82 -6.69
C GLN A 25 11.96 -20.03 -7.44
N GLY A 26 12.88 -20.70 -8.13
CA GLY A 26 13.92 -20.06 -8.93
C GLY A 26 13.34 -19.23 -10.07
N LEU A 27 12.31 -19.73 -10.74
CA LEU A 27 11.63 -19.01 -11.84
C LEU A 27 10.86 -17.79 -11.29
N VAL A 28 10.12 -17.97 -10.20
CA VAL A 28 9.39 -16.86 -9.54
C VAL A 28 10.37 -15.78 -9.08
N ARG A 29 11.51 -16.18 -8.48
CA ARG A 29 12.56 -15.26 -8.03
C ARG A 29 13.21 -14.50 -9.20
N ALA A 30 13.49 -15.15 -10.31
CA ALA A 30 14.11 -14.53 -11.48
C ALA A 30 13.16 -13.60 -12.26
N THR A 31 11.86 -13.67 -12.02
CA THR A 31 10.83 -12.92 -12.76
C THR A 31 10.09 -11.92 -11.87
N ILE A 32 8.88 -12.27 -11.45
CA ILE A 32 7.97 -11.35 -10.73
C ILE A 32 8.52 -10.92 -9.36
N PHE A 33 9.27 -11.79 -8.65
CA PHE A 33 9.86 -11.45 -7.37
C PHE A 33 10.88 -10.31 -7.53
N ARG A 34 11.80 -10.43 -8.46
CA ARG A 34 12.82 -9.41 -8.74
C ARG A 34 12.21 -8.07 -9.15
N GLN A 35 11.05 -8.08 -9.80
CA GLN A 35 10.39 -6.86 -10.27
C GLN A 35 9.66 -6.11 -9.15
N PHE A 36 9.01 -6.84 -8.22
CA PHE A 36 8.07 -6.25 -7.27
C PHE A 36 8.48 -6.40 -5.80
N CYS A 37 9.61 -7.05 -5.52
CA CYS A 37 10.08 -7.34 -4.17
C CYS A 37 11.54 -6.93 -4.01
N GLY A 38 11.88 -6.33 -2.88
CA GLY A 38 13.26 -5.87 -2.62
C GLY A 38 14.22 -7.00 -2.23
N GLY A 39 13.69 -8.09 -1.66
CA GLY A 39 14.49 -9.21 -1.19
C GLY A 39 13.71 -10.15 -0.28
N GLU A 40 14.31 -11.22 0.15
CA GLU A 40 13.72 -12.16 1.14
C GLU A 40 13.94 -11.67 2.59
N SER A 41 14.85 -10.70 2.78
CA SER A 41 15.14 -10.07 4.06
C SER A 41 15.48 -8.60 3.90
N LEU A 42 15.41 -7.82 4.96
CA LEU A 42 15.77 -6.38 4.94
C LEU A 42 17.22 -6.13 4.52
N ASN A 43 18.15 -7.01 4.90
CA ASN A 43 19.54 -6.91 4.48
C ASN A 43 19.69 -7.00 2.95
N GLN A 44 18.86 -7.82 2.29
CA GLN A 44 18.85 -7.88 0.83
C GLN A 44 18.19 -6.66 0.18
N CYS A 45 17.33 -5.95 0.90
CA CYS A 45 16.68 -4.73 0.42
C CYS A 45 17.60 -3.50 0.44
N THR A 46 18.73 -3.53 1.14
CA THR A 46 19.58 -2.36 1.35
C THR A 46 20.02 -1.70 0.04
N SER A 47 20.47 -2.49 -0.95
CA SER A 47 20.86 -1.95 -2.25
C SER A 47 19.74 -1.27 -3.00
N THR A 48 18.51 -1.83 -2.93
CA THR A 48 17.32 -1.21 -3.55
C THR A 48 16.92 0.08 -2.82
N ILE A 49 17.06 0.13 -1.50
CA ILE A 49 16.81 1.35 -0.70
C ILE A 49 17.80 2.45 -1.09
N GLU A 50 19.07 2.13 -1.23
CA GLU A 50 20.13 3.07 -1.63
C GLU A 50 19.94 3.56 -3.07
N GLU A 51 19.56 2.66 -4.00
CA GLU A 51 19.25 3.02 -5.38
C GLU A 51 18.07 4.01 -5.46
N LEU A 52 16.97 3.72 -4.76
CA LEU A 52 15.81 4.63 -4.68
C LEU A 52 16.19 5.97 -4.04
N ALA A 53 16.97 5.95 -2.97
CA ALA A 53 17.42 7.16 -2.29
C ALA A 53 18.28 8.05 -3.18
N SER A 54 19.10 7.46 -4.08
CA SER A 54 19.90 8.22 -5.06
C SER A 54 19.05 9.04 -6.03
N SER A 55 17.78 8.67 -6.20
CA SER A 55 16.75 9.36 -6.99
C SER A 55 15.75 10.14 -6.11
N SER A 56 16.14 10.56 -4.92
CA SER A 56 15.29 11.28 -3.95
C SER A 56 13.97 10.57 -3.62
N THR A 57 13.96 9.24 -3.72
CA THR A 57 12.79 8.40 -3.45
C THR A 57 13.01 7.60 -2.19
N GLY A 58 12.11 7.72 -1.21
CA GLY A 58 12.13 6.91 -0.01
C GLY A 58 11.66 5.47 -0.25
N SER A 59 11.86 4.62 0.75
CA SER A 59 11.38 3.23 0.74
C SER A 59 10.50 2.95 1.95
N ILE A 60 9.39 2.24 1.75
CA ILE A 60 8.48 1.80 2.81
C ILE A 60 8.61 0.27 2.91
N PRO A 61 9.43 -0.26 3.84
CA PRO A 61 9.58 -1.69 4.00
C PRO A 61 8.25 -2.33 4.42
N ASP A 62 7.84 -3.38 3.70
CA ASP A 62 6.62 -4.14 3.93
C ASP A 62 6.97 -5.63 4.05
N TYR A 63 6.90 -6.17 5.26
CA TYR A 63 6.93 -7.61 5.45
C TYR A 63 5.60 -8.18 5.00
N SER A 64 5.52 -8.52 3.70
CA SER A 64 4.28 -8.86 3.00
C SER A 64 3.76 -10.26 3.34
N VAL A 65 3.78 -10.62 4.61
CA VAL A 65 3.22 -11.87 5.16
C VAL A 65 1.84 -11.56 5.75
N GLU A 66 0.85 -12.33 5.31
CA GLU A 66 -0.56 -12.19 5.72
C GLU A 66 -1.15 -13.57 6.05
N GLY A 67 -2.21 -13.62 6.87
CA GLY A 67 -2.98 -14.83 7.10
C GLY A 67 -2.22 -15.97 7.79
N GLN A 68 -1.55 -15.70 8.90
CA GLN A 68 -0.86 -16.76 9.66
C GLN A 68 -1.87 -17.64 10.42
N ASP A 69 -1.61 -18.95 10.42
CA ASP A 69 -2.57 -19.95 10.92
C ASP A 69 -2.17 -20.56 12.29
N SER A 70 -0.99 -20.22 12.84
CA SER A 70 -0.56 -20.73 14.15
C SER A 70 0.03 -19.64 15.03
N GLU A 71 -0.10 -19.81 16.36
CA GLU A 71 0.42 -18.87 17.35
C GLU A 71 1.95 -18.69 17.20
N GLU A 72 2.69 -19.78 16.96
CA GLU A 72 4.14 -19.73 16.76
C GLU A 72 4.53 -18.98 15.48
N ALA A 73 3.71 -19.07 14.42
CA ALA A 73 3.95 -18.30 13.19
C ALA A 73 3.69 -16.81 13.40
N MET A 74 2.63 -16.46 14.15
CA MET A 74 2.32 -15.07 14.53
C MET A 74 3.40 -14.47 15.43
N ASP A 75 3.95 -15.24 16.37
CA ASP A 75 5.04 -14.80 17.23
C ASP A 75 6.32 -14.54 16.42
N ARG A 76 6.66 -15.44 15.50
CA ARG A 76 7.80 -15.22 14.56
C ARG A 76 7.56 -13.99 13.68
N CYS A 77 6.33 -13.79 13.21
CA CYS A 77 5.96 -12.61 12.43
C CYS A 77 6.17 -11.34 13.26
N LEU A 78 5.72 -11.30 14.51
CA LEU A 78 5.97 -10.17 15.41
C LEU A 78 7.47 -9.86 15.56
N GLN A 79 8.31 -10.86 15.78
CA GLN A 79 9.76 -10.64 15.90
C GLN A 79 10.34 -10.02 14.63
N THR A 80 9.97 -10.55 13.45
CA THR A 80 10.41 -10.00 12.16
C THR A 80 9.93 -8.56 11.96
N LEU A 81 8.70 -8.24 12.37
CA LEU A 81 8.15 -6.87 12.29
C LEU A 81 8.87 -5.92 13.26
N LEU A 82 9.20 -6.35 14.47
CA LEU A 82 9.99 -5.56 15.43
C LEU A 82 11.40 -5.25 14.92
N GLU A 83 12.05 -6.23 14.28
CA GLU A 83 13.36 -6.03 13.64
C GLU A 83 13.24 -5.06 12.46
N GLY A 84 12.19 -5.20 11.63
CA GLY A 84 11.89 -4.32 10.52
C GLY A 84 11.64 -2.88 10.94
N LEU A 85 10.88 -2.69 12.00
CA LEU A 85 10.62 -1.40 12.60
C LEU A 85 11.89 -0.76 13.15
N ALA A 86 12.73 -1.53 13.84
CA ALA A 86 14.01 -1.06 14.37
C ALA A 86 15.02 -0.70 13.26
N PHE A 87 14.98 -1.40 12.13
CA PHE A 87 15.75 -1.04 10.94
C PHE A 87 15.25 0.28 10.34
N THR A 88 13.94 0.41 10.15
CA THR A 88 13.29 1.62 9.62
C THR A 88 13.61 2.84 10.47
N ALA A 89 13.51 2.72 11.78
CA ALA A 89 13.80 3.83 12.71
C ALA A 89 15.24 4.38 12.61
N ARG A 90 16.19 3.58 12.12
CA ARG A 90 17.60 3.96 11.99
C ARG A 90 18.02 4.35 10.58
N ASN A 91 17.17 4.08 9.58
CA ASN A 91 17.49 4.34 8.19
C ASN A 91 16.79 5.62 7.70
N PRO A 92 17.52 6.70 7.34
CA PRO A 92 16.93 7.97 6.92
C PRO A 92 16.15 7.89 5.61
N HIS A 93 16.34 6.83 4.82
CA HIS A 93 15.67 6.63 3.54
C HIS A 93 14.37 5.84 3.66
N THR A 94 14.00 5.45 4.88
CA THR A 94 12.75 4.71 5.16
C THR A 94 11.85 5.55 6.07
N PRO A 95 10.96 6.38 5.50
CA PRO A 95 10.18 7.38 6.25
C PRO A 95 9.15 6.77 7.21
N LEU A 96 8.74 5.53 6.99
CA LEU A 96 7.78 4.79 7.81
C LEU A 96 7.86 3.29 7.53
N PHE A 97 7.31 2.49 8.45
CA PHE A 97 7.17 1.04 8.34
C PHE A 97 5.70 0.64 8.11
N VAL A 98 5.44 -0.59 7.67
CA VAL A 98 4.08 -1.07 7.44
C VAL A 98 3.91 -2.53 7.85
N PHE A 99 2.70 -2.91 8.28
CA PHE A 99 2.35 -4.30 8.60
C PHE A 99 0.87 -4.59 8.36
N LYS A 100 0.52 -5.88 8.33
CA LYS A 100 -0.85 -6.39 8.27
C LYS A 100 -1.22 -7.05 9.60
N VAL A 101 -2.41 -6.76 10.09
CA VAL A 101 -2.89 -7.31 11.36
C VAL A 101 -3.08 -8.82 11.27
N SER A 102 -3.51 -9.35 10.12
CA SER A 102 -3.66 -10.81 9.91
C SER A 102 -2.35 -11.61 9.95
N GLY A 103 -1.20 -10.93 9.96
CA GLY A 103 0.10 -11.54 10.28
C GLY A 103 0.31 -11.82 11.78
N LEU A 104 -0.46 -11.15 12.64
CA LEU A 104 -0.34 -11.18 14.11
C LEU A 104 -1.56 -11.76 14.83
N VAL A 105 -2.70 -11.84 14.13
CA VAL A 105 -3.99 -12.25 14.65
C VAL A 105 -4.65 -13.23 13.71
N SER A 106 -5.24 -14.29 14.22
CA SER A 106 -5.94 -15.25 13.35
C SER A 106 -7.11 -14.57 12.64
N SER A 107 -7.21 -14.81 11.31
CA SER A 107 -8.31 -14.27 10.51
C SER A 107 -9.68 -14.72 11.02
N ALA A 108 -9.78 -15.89 11.65
CA ALA A 108 -11.00 -16.39 12.26
C ALA A 108 -11.39 -15.53 13.48
N ALA A 109 -10.42 -15.15 14.32
CA ALA A 109 -10.68 -14.29 15.46
C ALA A 109 -11.10 -12.89 15.03
N LEU A 110 -10.41 -12.29 14.03
CA LEU A 110 -10.80 -10.99 13.48
C LEU A 110 -12.19 -11.01 12.86
N HIS A 111 -12.54 -12.07 12.13
CA HIS A 111 -13.86 -12.22 11.54
C HIS A 111 -14.97 -12.30 12.59
N GLN A 112 -14.80 -13.12 13.64
CA GLN A 112 -15.80 -13.22 14.69
C GLN A 112 -15.91 -11.94 15.53
N LEU A 113 -14.82 -11.21 15.73
CA LEU A 113 -14.86 -9.88 16.34
C LEU A 113 -15.68 -8.90 15.49
N ALA A 114 -15.49 -8.91 14.16
CA ALA A 114 -16.24 -8.05 13.24
C ALA A 114 -17.74 -8.37 13.19
N GLU A 115 -18.12 -9.64 13.40
CA GLU A 115 -19.54 -10.04 13.48
C GLU A 115 -20.23 -9.58 14.77
N GLY A 116 -19.48 -9.21 15.81
CA GLY A 116 -20.02 -8.75 17.09
C GLY A 116 -20.76 -9.82 17.89
N HIS A 117 -20.62 -11.10 17.53
CA HIS A 117 -21.25 -12.20 18.26
C HIS A 117 -20.44 -12.61 19.52
N PRO A 118 -21.09 -13.24 20.53
CA PRO A 118 -20.37 -13.78 21.67
C PRO A 118 -19.30 -14.77 21.23
N LEU A 119 -18.06 -14.51 21.62
CA LEU A 119 -16.92 -15.34 21.27
C LEU A 119 -16.81 -16.54 22.22
N ASN A 120 -16.46 -17.71 21.69
CA ASN A 120 -16.06 -18.84 22.51
C ASN A 120 -14.68 -18.56 23.15
N THR A 121 -14.36 -19.31 24.22
CA THR A 121 -13.13 -19.11 25.01
C THR A 121 -11.85 -19.17 24.17
N GLN A 122 -11.79 -20.05 23.18
CA GLN A 122 -10.63 -20.19 22.30
C GLN A 122 -10.43 -18.95 21.43
N ILE A 123 -11.47 -18.45 20.80
CA ILE A 123 -11.43 -17.25 19.97
C ILE A 123 -11.15 -16.00 20.82
N GLN A 124 -11.71 -15.92 22.04
CA GLN A 124 -11.39 -14.84 22.98
C GLN A 124 -9.89 -14.80 23.28
N GLU A 125 -9.28 -15.94 23.53
CA GLU A 125 -7.84 -16.03 23.82
C GLU A 125 -7.00 -15.67 22.58
N GLN A 126 -7.35 -16.17 21.39
CA GLN A 126 -6.68 -15.79 20.15
C GLN A 126 -6.77 -14.29 19.86
N ALA A 127 -7.94 -13.68 20.07
CA ALA A 127 -8.13 -12.25 19.91
C ALA A 127 -7.32 -11.45 20.93
N ARG A 128 -7.26 -11.90 22.19
CA ARG A 128 -6.46 -11.27 23.25
C ARG A 128 -4.98 -11.29 22.92
N LEU A 129 -4.43 -12.47 22.59
CA LEU A 129 -3.02 -12.64 22.22
C LEU A 129 -2.66 -11.82 20.98
N GLY A 130 -3.53 -11.85 19.97
CA GLY A 130 -3.35 -11.07 18.75
C GLY A 130 -3.31 -9.58 19.03
N ARG A 131 -4.25 -9.07 19.86
CA ARG A 131 -4.26 -7.66 20.26
C ARG A 131 -2.99 -7.25 21.05
N GLU A 132 -2.49 -8.14 21.90
CA GLU A 132 -1.24 -7.92 22.62
C GLU A 132 -0.04 -7.80 21.68
N ARG A 133 0.04 -8.63 20.63
CA ARG A 133 1.08 -8.52 19.60
C ARG A 133 1.00 -7.20 18.86
N VAL A 134 -0.20 -6.81 18.43
CA VAL A 134 -0.41 -5.52 17.75
C VAL A 134 0.00 -4.36 18.66
N ASN A 135 -0.46 -4.36 19.92
CA ASN A 135 -0.11 -3.33 20.89
C ASN A 135 1.42 -3.26 21.16
N THR A 136 2.09 -4.41 21.24
CA THR A 136 3.55 -4.50 21.40
C THR A 136 4.28 -3.81 20.24
N LEU A 137 3.84 -4.07 19.01
CA LEU A 137 4.44 -3.47 17.82
C LEU A 137 4.18 -1.96 17.77
N LEU A 138 2.95 -1.51 18.02
CA LEU A 138 2.57 -0.09 18.00
C LEU A 138 3.23 0.71 19.14
N GLN A 139 3.33 0.12 20.34
CA GLN A 139 4.11 0.73 21.45
C GLN A 139 5.58 0.89 21.06
N LYS A 140 6.17 -0.13 20.43
CA LYS A 140 7.56 -0.06 19.98
C LYS A 140 7.77 1.02 18.92
N ALA A 141 6.79 1.22 18.01
CA ALA A 141 6.81 2.29 17.03
C ALA A 141 6.81 3.68 17.71
N HIS A 142 5.97 3.85 18.72
CA HIS A 142 5.94 5.06 19.54
C HIS A 142 7.28 5.28 20.28
N ASP A 143 7.83 4.28 20.92
CA ASP A 143 9.09 4.38 21.67
C ASP A 143 10.27 4.76 20.76
N LEU A 144 10.31 4.22 19.54
CA LEU A 144 11.30 4.54 18.52
C LEU A 144 10.99 5.84 17.76
N GLN A 145 9.82 6.44 18.00
CA GLN A 145 9.34 7.61 17.26
C GLN A 145 9.32 7.38 15.73
N CYS A 146 9.10 6.15 15.32
CA CYS A 146 9.05 5.69 13.93
C CYS A 146 7.60 5.53 13.48
N PRO A 147 7.13 6.28 12.47
CA PRO A 147 5.79 6.10 11.96
C PRO A 147 5.56 4.68 11.43
N ILE A 148 4.38 4.13 11.74
CA ILE A 148 3.98 2.79 11.30
C ILE A 148 2.58 2.82 10.69
N MET A 149 2.42 2.21 9.53
CA MET A 149 1.14 2.05 8.85
C MET A 149 0.53 0.68 9.12
N VAL A 150 -0.76 0.68 9.43
CA VAL A 150 -1.60 -0.51 9.48
C VAL A 150 -2.28 -0.66 8.13
N ASP A 151 -1.94 -1.71 7.37
CA ASP A 151 -2.58 -1.98 6.08
C ASP A 151 -4.03 -2.42 6.26
N ALA A 152 -4.90 -1.94 5.39
CA ALA A 152 -6.27 -2.42 5.32
C ALA A 152 -6.33 -3.79 4.63
N GLU A 153 -7.23 -4.60 5.10
CA GLU A 153 -7.44 -5.96 4.64
C GLU A 153 -8.88 -6.16 4.13
N GLU A 154 -9.39 -7.38 4.09
CA GLU A 154 -10.75 -7.62 3.60
C GLU A 154 -11.81 -7.05 4.54
N SER A 155 -12.95 -6.66 3.97
CA SER A 155 -14.01 -5.94 4.69
C SER A 155 -14.55 -6.69 5.91
N TRP A 156 -14.59 -8.01 5.85
CA TRP A 156 -15.14 -8.85 6.94
C TRP A 156 -14.20 -9.05 8.15
N ILE A 157 -12.98 -8.51 8.07
CA ILE A 157 -12.03 -8.46 9.20
C ILE A 157 -11.58 -7.03 9.50
N GLN A 158 -12.04 -6.03 8.71
CA GLN A 158 -11.52 -4.67 8.77
C GLN A 158 -11.97 -3.90 10.02
N ASP A 159 -13.19 -4.12 10.49
CA ASP A 159 -13.74 -3.31 11.58
C ASP A 159 -12.91 -3.39 12.88
N PRO A 160 -12.50 -4.57 13.41
CA PRO A 160 -11.61 -4.62 14.57
C PRO A 160 -10.20 -4.05 14.27
N ILE A 161 -9.72 -4.12 13.02
CA ILE A 161 -8.46 -3.49 12.62
C ILE A 161 -8.57 -1.98 12.73
N ASP A 162 -9.65 -1.40 12.22
CA ASP A 162 -9.94 0.04 12.29
C ASP A 162 -10.05 0.49 13.75
N ASP A 163 -10.81 -0.21 14.58
CA ASP A 163 -11.03 0.13 15.99
C ASP A 163 -9.70 0.14 16.76
N TRP A 164 -8.90 -0.90 16.63
CA TRP A 164 -7.60 -0.99 17.30
C TRP A 164 -6.62 0.06 16.82
N THR A 165 -6.67 0.37 15.53
CA THR A 165 -5.81 1.40 14.94
C THR A 165 -6.22 2.80 15.40
N MET A 166 -7.52 3.10 15.47
CA MET A 166 -8.03 4.38 15.97
C MET A 166 -7.72 4.58 17.44
N GLU A 167 -7.88 3.54 18.29
CA GLU A 167 -7.49 3.58 19.70
C GLU A 167 -5.99 3.87 19.86
N ALA A 168 -5.14 3.20 19.07
CA ALA A 168 -3.71 3.45 19.08
C ALA A 168 -3.35 4.84 18.56
N MET A 169 -4.05 5.34 17.54
CA MET A 169 -3.90 6.69 17.01
C MET A 169 -4.24 7.73 18.07
N SER A 170 -5.38 7.58 18.76
CA SER A 170 -5.75 8.44 19.90
C SER A 170 -4.70 8.44 21.02
N ARG A 171 -4.07 7.31 21.28
CA ARG A 171 -3.04 7.17 22.32
C ARG A 171 -1.69 7.77 21.92
N TYR A 172 -1.22 7.50 20.69
CA TYR A 172 0.18 7.75 20.30
C TYR A 172 0.38 8.96 19.39
N ASN A 173 -0.65 9.42 18.68
CA ASN A 173 -0.55 10.55 17.74
C ASN A 173 -0.84 11.90 18.42
N LYS A 174 -0.25 12.18 19.58
CA LYS A 174 -0.54 13.45 20.27
C LYS A 174 0.06 14.66 19.55
N ASP A 175 1.30 14.57 19.13
CA ASP A 175 2.03 15.68 18.50
C ASP A 175 2.35 15.43 17.02
N LYS A 176 2.50 14.16 16.64
CA LYS A 176 2.87 13.75 15.28
C LYS A 176 2.26 12.38 14.91
N PRO A 177 2.17 12.06 13.60
CA PRO A 177 1.61 10.80 13.14
C PRO A 177 2.59 9.65 13.40
N ILE A 178 2.35 8.86 14.45
CA ILE A 178 3.07 7.60 14.72
C ILE A 178 2.32 6.42 14.14
N VAL A 179 1.00 6.33 14.39
CA VAL A 179 0.14 5.26 13.87
C VAL A 179 -0.69 5.81 12.73
N ILE A 180 -0.71 5.10 11.60
CA ILE A 180 -1.37 5.53 10.36
C ILE A 180 -2.33 4.42 9.94
N ASN A 181 -3.63 4.71 9.82
CA ASN A 181 -4.61 3.77 9.30
C ASN A 181 -4.68 3.80 7.77
N THR A 182 -5.20 2.74 7.15
CA THR A 182 -5.36 2.64 5.69
C THR A 182 -6.81 2.54 5.30
N LEU A 183 -7.24 3.39 4.33
CA LEU A 183 -8.59 3.43 3.80
C LEU A 183 -8.62 2.94 2.36
N GLN A 184 -9.46 1.92 2.08
CA GLN A 184 -9.69 1.39 0.73
C GLN A 184 -10.96 2.03 0.14
N MET A 185 -10.81 3.07 -0.67
CA MET A 185 -11.90 3.92 -1.16
C MET A 185 -12.79 3.23 -2.22
N TYR A 186 -12.46 2.00 -2.63
CA TYR A 186 -13.37 1.17 -3.43
C TYR A 186 -14.58 0.67 -2.62
N ARG A 187 -14.55 0.76 -1.28
CA ARG A 187 -15.71 0.52 -0.41
C ARG A 187 -16.52 1.81 -0.29
N TRP A 188 -17.84 1.67 -0.43
CA TRP A 188 -18.75 2.82 -0.39
C TRP A 188 -18.90 3.47 0.98
N ASP A 189 -18.52 2.79 2.06
CA ASP A 189 -18.66 3.26 3.45
C ASP A 189 -17.42 4.04 3.97
N ARG A 190 -16.30 4.04 3.24
CA ARG A 190 -15.02 4.55 3.78
C ARG A 190 -14.93 6.06 3.83
N LEU A 191 -15.64 6.78 2.97
CA LEU A 191 -15.65 8.24 3.04
C LEU A 191 -16.36 8.75 4.29
N ASP A 192 -17.48 8.14 4.66
CA ASP A 192 -18.19 8.48 5.89
C ASP A 192 -17.44 8.02 7.15
N TYR A 193 -16.74 6.90 7.07
CA TYR A 193 -15.81 6.49 8.12
C TYR A 193 -14.72 7.54 8.34
N LEU A 194 -14.09 8.03 7.27
CA LEU A 194 -13.05 9.07 7.36
C LEU A 194 -13.60 10.34 8.02
N LYS A 195 -14.80 10.80 7.63
CA LYS A 195 -15.41 12.00 8.22
C LYS A 195 -15.59 11.85 9.72
N ARG A 196 -16.12 10.70 10.18
CA ARG A 196 -16.26 10.40 11.62
C ARG A 196 -14.92 10.34 12.33
N ALA A 197 -13.92 9.70 11.72
CA ALA A 197 -12.57 9.57 12.28
C ALA A 197 -11.87 10.93 12.44
N LEU A 198 -12.07 11.86 11.49
CA LEU A 198 -11.56 13.23 11.60
C LEU A 198 -12.25 14.01 12.72
N GLN A 199 -13.57 13.87 12.85
CA GLN A 199 -14.32 14.47 13.94
C GLN A 199 -13.85 13.95 15.30
N GLN A 200 -13.70 12.62 15.45
CA GLN A 200 -13.15 12.00 16.66
C GLN A 200 -11.75 12.53 16.99
N ALA A 201 -10.89 12.68 15.99
CA ALA A 201 -9.55 13.23 16.19
C ALA A 201 -9.55 14.66 16.71
N ASP A 202 -10.48 15.49 16.24
CA ASP A 202 -10.67 16.86 16.73
C ASP A 202 -11.20 16.87 18.17
N GLU A 203 -12.19 16.03 18.50
CA GLU A 203 -12.79 15.90 19.83
C GLU A 203 -11.80 15.38 20.88
N GLU A 204 -10.99 14.37 20.54
CA GLU A 204 -10.03 13.73 21.44
C GLU A 204 -8.63 14.40 21.41
N GLY A 205 -8.39 15.33 20.48
CA GLY A 205 -7.17 16.11 20.40
C GLY A 205 -5.94 15.29 19.99
N PHE A 206 -6.03 14.48 18.94
CA PHE A 206 -4.89 13.77 18.35
C PHE A 206 -4.70 14.09 16.86
N VAL A 207 -3.55 13.73 16.30
CA VAL A 207 -3.21 13.91 14.88
C VAL A 207 -3.80 12.76 14.06
N PRO A 208 -4.86 13.00 13.25
CA PRO A 208 -5.38 11.95 12.37
C PRO A 208 -4.39 11.65 11.25
N ALA A 209 -4.14 10.37 11.00
CA ALA A 209 -3.15 9.94 10.02
C ALA A 209 -3.68 8.78 9.19
N PHE A 210 -3.76 8.99 7.87
CA PHE A 210 -4.36 8.02 6.98
C PHE A 210 -3.55 7.79 5.70
N LYS A 211 -3.44 6.54 5.31
CA LYS A 211 -3.12 6.16 3.94
C LYS A 211 -4.42 5.98 3.16
N VAL A 212 -4.51 6.60 2.00
CA VAL A 212 -5.65 6.46 1.10
C VAL A 212 -5.24 5.65 -0.12
N VAL A 213 -5.93 4.55 -0.37
CA VAL A 213 -5.76 3.68 -1.54
C VAL A 213 -7.11 3.40 -2.20
N ARG A 214 -7.10 2.92 -3.46
CA ARG A 214 -8.36 2.48 -4.08
C ARG A 214 -8.86 1.17 -3.50
N GLY A 215 -7.97 0.18 -3.34
CA GLY A 215 -8.24 -1.12 -2.73
C GLY A 215 -7.61 -2.27 -3.50
N ALA A 216 -7.39 -3.40 -2.83
CA ALA A 216 -6.60 -4.51 -3.36
C ALA A 216 -7.36 -5.85 -3.48
N TYR A 217 -8.59 -5.96 -2.96
CA TYR A 217 -9.29 -7.25 -2.82
C TYR A 217 -10.64 -7.31 -3.56
N MET A 218 -10.89 -6.43 -4.53
CA MET A 218 -12.19 -6.21 -5.15
C MET A 218 -12.89 -7.50 -5.62
N GLU A 219 -12.16 -8.41 -6.27
CA GLU A 219 -12.76 -9.67 -6.75
C GLU A 219 -13.13 -10.57 -5.58
N LYS A 220 -12.24 -10.70 -4.59
CA LYS A 220 -12.47 -11.51 -3.38
C LYS A 220 -13.66 -11.01 -2.58
N GLU A 221 -13.81 -9.68 -2.45
CA GLU A 221 -14.96 -9.02 -1.82
C GLU A 221 -16.26 -9.36 -2.54
N ARG A 222 -16.32 -9.19 -3.85
CA ARG A 222 -17.50 -9.46 -4.68
C ARG A 222 -17.86 -10.94 -4.71
N ASP A 223 -16.87 -11.82 -4.78
CA ASP A 223 -17.09 -13.27 -4.75
C ASP A 223 -17.69 -13.70 -3.41
N ARG A 224 -17.16 -13.17 -2.30
CA ARG A 224 -17.70 -13.44 -0.97
C ARG A 224 -19.12 -12.88 -0.81
N ALA A 225 -19.36 -11.62 -1.21
CA ALA A 225 -20.69 -11.01 -1.13
C ALA A 225 -21.73 -11.85 -1.88
N ARG A 226 -21.41 -12.35 -3.07
CA ARG A 226 -22.27 -13.24 -3.84
C ARG A 226 -22.51 -14.58 -3.16
N SER A 227 -21.45 -15.21 -2.66
CA SER A 227 -21.52 -16.54 -2.03
C SER A 227 -22.28 -16.54 -0.70
N MET A 228 -22.16 -15.44 0.05
CA MET A 228 -22.80 -15.28 1.36
C MET A 228 -24.10 -14.47 1.31
N ALA A 229 -24.50 -14.02 0.13
CA ALA A 229 -25.75 -13.26 -0.13
C ALA A 229 -25.91 -11.98 0.72
N TYR A 230 -24.81 -11.23 0.94
CA TYR A 230 -24.85 -9.90 1.54
C TYR A 230 -24.56 -8.80 0.52
N THR A 231 -24.84 -7.54 0.90
CA THR A 231 -24.62 -6.38 0.06
C THR A 231 -23.13 -6.22 -0.31
N ASP A 232 -22.83 -6.14 -1.62
CA ASP A 232 -21.46 -5.90 -2.09
C ASP A 232 -20.89 -4.60 -1.48
N PRO A 233 -19.78 -4.66 -0.73
CA PRO A 233 -19.20 -3.47 -0.11
C PRO A 233 -18.47 -2.56 -1.13
N ILE A 234 -18.31 -3.03 -2.35
CA ILE A 234 -17.54 -2.34 -3.40
C ILE A 234 -18.40 -1.34 -4.14
N GLN A 235 -17.85 -0.16 -4.40
CA GLN A 235 -18.45 0.86 -5.26
C GLN A 235 -18.91 0.28 -6.59
N PRO A 236 -20.06 0.73 -7.12
CA PRO A 236 -20.64 0.17 -8.35
C PRO A 236 -19.76 0.44 -9.58
N THR A 237 -18.97 1.51 -9.56
CA THR A 237 -18.13 1.92 -10.69
C THR A 237 -16.74 2.40 -10.24
N LYS A 238 -15.77 2.30 -11.16
CA LYS A 238 -14.44 2.91 -10.96
C LYS A 238 -14.53 4.42 -10.73
N ALA A 239 -15.44 5.10 -11.43
CA ALA A 239 -15.65 6.55 -11.29
C ALA A 239 -16.10 6.93 -9.86
N ALA A 240 -16.96 6.11 -9.23
CA ALA A 240 -17.37 6.31 -7.85
C ALA A 240 -16.17 6.13 -6.88
N THR A 241 -15.35 5.09 -7.09
CA THR A 241 -14.10 4.91 -6.34
C THR A 241 -13.14 6.10 -6.53
N ASP A 242 -12.96 6.57 -7.76
CA ASP A 242 -12.08 7.71 -8.06
C ASP A 242 -12.57 9.00 -7.39
N ARG A 243 -13.89 9.25 -7.39
CA ARG A 243 -14.52 10.38 -6.70
C ARG A 243 -14.23 10.34 -5.20
N ASP A 244 -14.53 9.23 -4.54
CA ASP A 244 -14.37 9.10 -3.09
C ASP A 244 -12.90 9.12 -2.68
N PHE A 245 -11.99 8.55 -3.49
CA PHE A 245 -10.54 8.65 -3.31
C PHE A 245 -10.07 10.11 -3.34
N ASN A 246 -10.53 10.88 -4.34
CA ASN A 246 -10.16 12.27 -4.50
C ASN A 246 -10.76 13.14 -3.39
N GLU A 247 -12.02 12.89 -2.99
CA GLU A 247 -12.66 13.60 -1.88
C GLU A 247 -11.95 13.34 -0.55
N ALA A 248 -11.62 12.09 -0.24
CA ALA A 248 -10.84 11.73 0.95
C ALA A 248 -9.47 12.43 0.96
N THR A 249 -8.81 12.49 -0.19
CA THR A 249 -7.53 13.22 -0.36
C THR A 249 -7.70 14.69 -0.01
N LEU A 250 -8.73 15.35 -0.53
CA LEU A 250 -8.99 16.77 -0.29
C LEU A 250 -9.37 17.04 1.17
N LEU A 251 -10.19 16.20 1.80
CA LEU A 251 -10.55 16.30 3.22
C LEU A 251 -9.30 16.26 4.12
N LEU A 252 -8.41 15.30 3.87
CA LEU A 252 -7.17 15.15 4.64
C LEU A 252 -6.21 16.34 4.44
N LEU A 253 -6.09 16.87 3.22
CA LEU A 253 -5.26 18.04 2.95
C LEU A 253 -5.83 19.32 3.57
N GLN A 254 -7.15 19.44 3.66
CA GLN A 254 -7.83 20.59 4.28
C GLN A 254 -7.76 20.57 5.80
N HIS A 255 -7.71 19.39 6.41
CA HIS A 255 -7.67 19.25 7.86
C HIS A 255 -6.38 19.86 8.43
N PRO A 256 -6.43 20.68 9.50
CA PRO A 256 -5.27 21.46 9.96
C PRO A 256 -4.10 20.63 10.45
N LYS A 257 -4.32 19.38 10.91
CA LYS A 257 -3.29 18.52 11.51
C LYS A 257 -3.08 17.19 10.78
N ALA A 258 -3.98 16.77 9.86
CA ALA A 258 -3.93 15.43 9.30
C ALA A 258 -2.63 15.14 8.53
N PHE A 259 -2.20 13.88 8.62
CA PHE A 259 -1.18 13.29 7.76
C PHE A 259 -1.83 12.42 6.69
N LEU A 260 -1.37 12.56 5.45
CA LEU A 260 -1.81 11.79 4.30
C LEU A 260 -0.67 11.00 3.67
N CYS A 261 -0.80 9.67 3.61
CA CYS A 261 -0.04 8.85 2.68
C CYS A 261 -0.91 8.59 1.44
N LEU A 262 -0.56 9.19 0.30
CA LEU A 262 -1.32 9.07 -0.95
C LEU A 262 -0.84 7.86 -1.75
N GLY A 263 -1.48 6.70 -1.52
CA GLY A 263 -1.11 5.42 -2.14
C GLY A 263 -1.77 5.24 -3.50
N THR A 264 -1.13 5.68 -4.59
CA THR A 264 -1.75 5.60 -5.92
C THR A 264 -0.73 5.63 -7.07
N HIS A 265 -1.09 4.94 -8.16
CA HIS A 265 -0.44 5.00 -9.48
C HIS A 265 -1.18 5.94 -10.44
N ASN A 266 -2.27 6.57 -9.99
CA ASN A 266 -3.13 7.42 -10.82
C ASN A 266 -2.56 8.86 -10.86
N ARG A 267 -1.97 9.24 -11.97
CA ARG A 267 -1.40 10.58 -12.18
C ARG A 267 -2.41 11.72 -11.95
N PRO A 268 -3.67 11.67 -12.46
CA PRO A 268 -4.67 12.69 -12.15
C PRO A 268 -4.91 12.93 -10.67
N SER A 269 -4.94 11.89 -9.83
CA SER A 269 -5.09 12.05 -8.37
C SER A 269 -3.84 12.67 -7.72
N CYS A 270 -2.63 12.37 -8.22
CA CYS A 270 -1.41 13.04 -7.74
C CYS A 270 -1.42 14.52 -8.12
N VAL A 271 -1.82 14.87 -9.35
CA VAL A 271 -1.95 16.25 -9.81
C VAL A 271 -2.98 17.02 -8.97
N LEU A 272 -4.14 16.39 -8.67
CA LEU A 272 -5.15 16.99 -7.79
C LEU A 272 -4.57 17.35 -6.41
N ALA A 273 -3.86 16.40 -5.79
CA ALA A 273 -3.23 16.62 -4.48
C ALA A 273 -2.18 17.73 -4.54
N SER A 274 -1.29 17.71 -5.55
CA SER A 274 -0.26 18.74 -5.73
C SER A 274 -0.84 20.12 -5.99
N ALA A 275 -1.92 20.22 -6.79
CA ALA A 275 -2.63 21.49 -7.01
C ALA A 275 -3.23 22.01 -5.69
N ARG A 276 -3.84 21.13 -4.89
CA ARG A 276 -4.40 21.52 -3.59
C ARG A 276 -3.33 21.96 -2.61
N MET A 277 -2.17 21.29 -2.57
CA MET A 277 -1.03 21.73 -1.75
C MET A 277 -0.59 23.14 -2.14
N ASN A 278 -0.50 23.44 -3.43
CA ASN A 278 -0.12 24.76 -3.93
C ASN A 278 -1.16 25.83 -3.54
N GLU A 279 -2.46 25.55 -3.66
CA GLU A 279 -3.54 26.44 -3.19
C GLU A 279 -3.46 26.74 -1.69
N LEU A 280 -3.02 25.76 -0.89
CA LEU A 280 -2.81 25.91 0.56
C LEU A 280 -1.48 26.58 0.92
N GLY A 281 -0.65 26.94 -0.08
CA GLY A 281 0.66 27.54 0.14
C GLY A 281 1.70 26.56 0.72
N TRP A 282 1.49 25.25 0.54
CA TRP A 282 2.44 24.24 1.04
C TRP A 282 3.62 24.05 0.08
N SER A 283 4.81 23.89 0.65
CA SER A 283 5.97 23.46 -0.11
C SER A 283 5.79 22.00 -0.59
N PRO A 284 6.43 21.59 -1.72
CA PRO A 284 6.38 20.22 -2.20
C PRO A 284 6.82 19.17 -1.16
N ASP A 285 7.81 19.50 -0.34
CA ASP A 285 8.36 18.65 0.72
C ASP A 285 7.59 18.71 2.04
N ASN A 286 6.36 19.26 2.05
CA ASN A 286 5.55 19.37 3.26
C ASN A 286 5.46 18.01 4.00
N PRO A 287 5.80 17.95 5.30
CA PRO A 287 5.86 16.69 6.05
C PRO A 287 4.50 16.00 6.25
N ARG A 288 3.40 16.70 6.01
CA ARG A 288 2.04 16.17 6.19
C ARG A 288 1.54 15.32 5.04
N ILE A 289 2.30 15.21 3.93
CA ILE A 289 1.94 14.34 2.82
C ILE A 289 3.14 13.50 2.37
N LEU A 290 2.87 12.24 2.02
CA LEU A 290 3.80 11.32 1.39
C LEU A 290 3.10 10.66 0.19
N TYR A 291 3.64 10.83 -1.01
CA TYR A 291 3.18 10.07 -2.17
C TYR A 291 3.79 8.68 -2.14
N ALA A 292 2.98 7.65 -2.36
CA ALA A 292 3.45 6.27 -2.30
C ALA A 292 3.02 5.46 -3.54
N GLN A 293 3.96 4.77 -4.16
CA GLN A 293 3.74 3.82 -5.24
C GLN A 293 4.39 2.48 -4.91
N LEU A 294 3.93 1.42 -5.55
CA LEU A 294 4.51 0.09 -5.39
C LEU A 294 5.83 -0.03 -6.17
N LEU A 295 6.79 -0.77 -5.62
CA LEU A 295 8.04 -1.09 -6.32
C LEU A 295 7.73 -1.77 -7.67
N GLY A 296 8.49 -1.40 -8.72
CA GLY A 296 8.34 -1.94 -10.06
C GLY A 296 7.10 -1.45 -10.82
N MET A 297 6.40 -0.43 -10.28
CA MET A 297 5.21 0.17 -10.91
C MET A 297 5.32 1.71 -10.94
N SER A 298 4.88 2.32 -12.04
CA SER A 298 4.79 3.79 -12.20
C SER A 298 6.09 4.55 -11.90
N ASP A 299 7.24 4.02 -12.32
CA ASP A 299 8.56 4.60 -12.01
C ASP A 299 8.71 6.02 -12.60
N ARG A 300 8.09 6.27 -13.77
CA ARG A 300 8.04 7.60 -14.36
C ARG A 300 7.29 8.60 -13.46
N LEU A 301 6.11 8.24 -12.93
CA LEU A 301 5.36 9.13 -12.02
C LEU A 301 6.15 9.39 -10.74
N THR A 302 6.81 8.35 -10.21
CA THR A 302 7.68 8.49 -9.03
C THR A 302 8.80 9.48 -9.28
N GLY A 303 9.51 9.36 -10.43
CA GLY A 303 10.56 10.28 -10.82
C GLY A 303 10.05 11.72 -11.02
N GLU A 304 8.92 11.91 -11.73
CA GLU A 304 8.31 13.24 -11.91
C GLU A 304 7.98 13.91 -10.56
N LEU A 305 7.50 13.15 -9.56
CA LEU A 305 7.22 13.67 -8.22
C LEU A 305 8.51 14.00 -7.45
N ALA A 306 9.51 13.12 -7.49
CA ALA A 306 10.81 13.33 -6.85
C ALA A 306 11.55 14.54 -7.44
N ASP A 307 11.60 14.66 -8.78
CA ASP A 307 12.22 15.78 -9.50
C ASP A 307 11.53 17.12 -9.19
N ALA A 308 10.22 17.10 -8.93
CA ALA A 308 9.46 18.27 -8.51
C ALA A 308 9.59 18.59 -7.01
N GLY A 309 10.41 17.84 -6.27
CA GLY A 309 10.69 18.04 -4.85
C GLY A 309 9.63 17.49 -3.90
N TYR A 310 8.64 16.74 -4.38
CA TYR A 310 7.63 16.12 -3.51
C TYR A 310 8.22 14.95 -2.73
N ARG A 311 7.71 14.76 -1.50
CA ARG A 311 8.03 13.57 -0.69
C ARG A 311 7.36 12.34 -1.31
N VAL A 312 8.16 11.46 -1.86
CA VAL A 312 7.70 10.23 -2.52
C VAL A 312 8.45 9.02 -2.01
N ALA A 313 7.76 7.89 -1.92
CA ALA A 313 8.36 6.62 -1.51
C ALA A 313 7.81 5.44 -2.31
N LYS A 314 8.62 4.39 -2.44
CA LYS A 314 8.20 3.09 -2.97
C LYS A 314 7.86 2.15 -1.83
N TYR A 315 6.69 1.52 -1.91
CA TYR A 315 6.39 0.33 -1.13
C TYR A 315 7.37 -0.77 -1.52
N LEU A 316 8.13 -1.24 -0.55
CA LEU A 316 9.22 -2.20 -0.74
C LEU A 316 8.90 -3.52 -0.03
N PRO A 317 8.13 -4.41 -0.68
CA PRO A 317 7.82 -5.72 -0.11
C PRO A 317 9.08 -6.55 0.06
N TYR A 318 9.14 -7.30 1.16
CA TYR A 318 10.18 -8.29 1.41
C TYR A 318 9.61 -9.49 2.17
N GLY A 319 10.28 -10.62 2.08
CA GLY A 319 9.93 -11.85 2.76
C GLY A 319 10.23 -13.10 1.93
N PRO A 320 10.11 -14.30 2.52
CA PRO A 320 10.31 -15.56 1.82
C PRO A 320 9.43 -15.67 0.57
N VAL A 321 9.98 -16.12 -0.56
CA VAL A 321 9.26 -16.19 -1.86
C VAL A 321 7.89 -16.83 -1.73
N LYS A 322 7.78 -17.92 -0.93
CA LYS A 322 6.52 -18.64 -0.73
C LYS A 322 5.46 -17.78 -0.04
N GLU A 323 5.85 -16.96 0.92
CA GLU A 323 4.94 -16.15 1.73
C GLU A 323 4.51 -14.88 1.00
N VAL A 324 5.39 -14.26 0.20
CA VAL A 324 5.07 -13.07 -0.60
C VAL A 324 4.38 -13.38 -1.93
N LEU A 325 4.22 -14.66 -2.29
CA LEU A 325 3.62 -15.05 -3.57
C LEU A 325 2.20 -14.51 -3.78
N PRO A 326 1.27 -14.54 -2.81
CA PRO A 326 -0.06 -13.94 -2.99
C PRO A 326 -0.01 -12.47 -3.38
N TYR A 327 0.88 -11.70 -2.76
CA TYR A 327 1.16 -10.31 -3.12
C TYR A 327 1.67 -10.20 -4.56
N LEU A 328 2.69 -10.98 -4.94
CA LEU A 328 3.28 -10.94 -6.28
C LEU A 328 2.27 -11.24 -7.39
N LEU A 329 1.36 -12.19 -7.17
CA LEU A 329 0.33 -12.55 -8.12
C LEU A 329 -0.70 -11.43 -8.31
N ARG A 330 -1.09 -10.74 -7.22
CA ARG A 330 -1.96 -9.56 -7.33
C ARG A 330 -1.29 -8.46 -8.18
N ARG A 331 0.00 -8.20 -7.96
CA ARG A 331 0.77 -7.20 -8.73
C ARG A 331 0.93 -7.58 -10.20
N ALA A 332 1.25 -8.83 -10.49
CA ALA A 332 1.35 -9.33 -11.86
C ALA A 332 0.00 -9.18 -12.62
N LYS A 333 -1.13 -9.42 -11.93
CA LYS A 333 -2.47 -9.23 -12.49
C LYS A 333 -2.78 -7.76 -12.76
N GLU A 334 -2.49 -6.88 -11.82
CA GLU A 334 -2.68 -5.43 -11.98
C GLU A 334 -1.80 -4.87 -13.10
N ASN A 335 -0.53 -5.24 -13.14
CA ASN A 335 0.38 -4.81 -14.19
C ASN A 335 -0.07 -5.30 -15.58
N SER A 336 -0.58 -6.53 -15.68
CA SER A 336 -1.12 -7.05 -16.95
C SER A 336 -2.42 -6.34 -17.37
N SER A 337 -3.22 -5.86 -16.43
CA SER A 337 -4.42 -5.05 -16.69
C SER A 337 -4.06 -3.61 -17.08
N ALA A 338 -2.99 -3.07 -16.50
CA ALA A 338 -2.40 -1.78 -16.84
C ALA A 338 -1.58 -1.81 -18.16
N ALA A 339 -1.29 -3.00 -18.73
CA ALA A 339 -0.59 -3.12 -20.02
C ALA A 339 -1.32 -2.39 -21.17
N GLY A 340 -2.63 -2.14 -21.04
CA GLY A 340 -3.38 -1.23 -21.91
C GLY A 340 -2.94 0.24 -21.79
N GLU A 341 -2.50 0.69 -20.62
CA GLU A 341 -1.91 2.04 -20.40
C GLU A 341 -0.45 2.08 -20.85
N ILE A 342 0.33 1.04 -20.58
CA ILE A 342 1.71 0.88 -21.07
C ILE A 342 1.73 0.86 -22.59
N SER A 343 0.75 0.25 -23.25
CA SER A 343 0.59 0.29 -24.72
C SER A 343 0.35 1.72 -25.22
N ARG A 344 -0.36 2.57 -24.47
CA ARG A 344 -0.53 4.01 -24.79
C ARG A 344 0.73 4.81 -24.52
N GLU A 345 1.43 4.58 -23.43
CA GLU A 345 2.72 5.23 -23.13
C GLU A 345 3.79 4.85 -24.14
N TYR A 346 3.86 3.57 -24.53
CA TYR A 346 4.76 3.12 -25.59
C TYR A 346 4.43 3.76 -26.95
N ALA A 347 3.14 3.88 -27.29
CA ALA A 347 2.70 4.60 -28.49
C ALA A 347 3.09 6.09 -28.44
N GLN A 348 2.96 6.74 -27.29
CA GLN A 348 3.40 8.13 -27.08
C GLN A 348 4.91 8.28 -27.19
N LEU A 349 5.69 7.35 -26.65
CA LEU A 349 7.16 7.32 -26.81
C LEU A 349 7.58 7.17 -28.26
N LEU A 350 6.90 6.29 -29.02
CA LEU A 350 7.16 6.15 -30.46
C LEU A 350 6.81 7.40 -31.25
N LEU A 351 5.71 8.08 -30.90
CA LEU A 351 5.32 9.36 -31.51
C LEU A 351 6.36 10.47 -31.20
N GLU A 352 6.82 10.54 -29.97
CA GLU A 352 7.84 11.51 -29.56
C GLU A 352 9.21 11.21 -30.21
N GLN A 353 9.62 9.96 -30.32
CA GLN A 353 10.80 9.58 -31.09
C GLN A 353 10.68 9.99 -32.54
N LYS A 354 9.53 9.79 -33.17
CA LYS A 354 9.26 10.20 -34.54
C LYS A 354 9.31 11.72 -34.68
N ARG A 355 8.73 12.47 -33.75
CA ARG A 355 8.80 13.94 -33.72
C ARG A 355 10.23 14.45 -33.61
N ARG A 356 11.06 13.90 -32.73
CA ARG A 356 12.49 14.26 -32.57
C ARG A 356 13.30 13.94 -33.80
N ARG A 357 13.06 12.79 -34.45
CA ARG A 357 13.72 12.45 -35.72
C ARG A 357 13.38 13.45 -36.83
N ASN A 358 12.11 13.86 -36.92
CA ASN A 358 11.69 14.86 -37.93
C ASN A 358 12.28 16.25 -37.67
N LEU A 359 12.39 16.69 -36.42
CA LEU A 359 13.03 17.94 -36.04
C LEU A 359 14.54 17.94 -36.37
N ASN A 360 15.23 16.84 -36.08
CA ASN A 360 16.64 16.68 -36.40
C ASN A 360 16.89 16.57 -37.92
N ALA A 361 15.95 16.06 -38.69
CA ALA A 361 16.01 16.05 -40.15
C ALA A 361 15.82 17.45 -40.73
N ALA A 362 14.84 18.22 -40.21
CA ALA A 362 14.55 19.59 -40.62
C ALA A 362 15.71 20.56 -40.27
N SER A 363 16.39 20.37 -39.15
CA SER A 363 17.57 21.18 -38.78
C SER A 363 18.79 20.88 -39.63
N ARG A 364 18.92 19.67 -40.19
CA ARG A 364 20.01 19.30 -41.12
C ARG A 364 19.78 19.82 -42.52
N THR A 365 18.55 19.95 -43.00
CA THR A 365 18.24 20.56 -44.30
C THR A 365 18.48 22.07 -44.29
N ASN A 366 18.13 22.77 -43.22
CA ASN A 366 18.37 24.22 -43.07
C ASN A 366 19.87 24.61 -42.89
N SER A 367 20.73 23.66 -42.51
CA SER A 367 22.19 23.88 -42.40
C SER A 367 22.95 23.49 -43.66
N ALA A 368 22.30 22.93 -44.68
CA ALA A 368 22.89 22.58 -45.98
C ALA A 368 22.63 23.65 -47.07
N ASP A 369 21.67 24.55 -46.80
CA ASP A 369 21.29 25.65 -47.72
C ASP A 369 21.82 27.03 -47.27
N ALA A 370 22.68 27.07 -46.22
CA ALA A 370 23.39 28.25 -45.73
C ALA A 370 24.91 28.11 -45.98
#